data_d3b96de2cc52f87dc0f168bdec487999
#
_entry.id   d3b96de2cc52f87dc0f168bdec487999
#
_cell.length_a   1.000
_cell.length_b   1.000
_cell.length_c   1.000
_cell.angle_alpha   90.00
_cell.angle_beta   90.00
_cell.angle_gamma   90.00
#
_symmetry.space_group_name_H-M   'P 1'
#
loop_
_entity.id
_entity.type
_entity.pdbx_description
1 polymer ?
#
loop_
_entity_poly.entity_id
_entity_poly.type
_entity_poly.pdbx_seq_one_letter_code
_entity_poly.pdbx_strand_id
1 'polypeptide(L)'
;CHKKTYDNEEIVKKMLISQGFGFKDSENKKDGEIIFPENPLKMEIPSELVPHCPVCGKPMSMNLRCDGTFVEDDGWHEAAKRYQDFLEKHKNARTLFLELGVGGNTPGIIKYPFWNLVHQNKNAFYASLNMEKEEIPIEIKARSVLIKGDIFRTIGNLM
;
A
#
# COMPACT_ATOMS: atom_id res chain seq x y z
N CYS A 1 -14.60 -16.55 10.19
CA CYS A 1 -14.98 -17.27 11.41
C CYS A 1 -14.16 -16.85 12.64
N HIS A 2 -13.00 -16.21 12.43
CA HIS A 2 -12.19 -15.60 13.48
C HIS A 2 -11.46 -14.39 12.87
N LYS A 3 -11.14 -13.40 13.72
CA LYS A 3 -10.54 -12.14 13.29
C LYS A 3 -9.00 -12.25 13.27
N LYS A 4 -8.46 -13.01 12.31
CA LYS A 4 -7.02 -13.13 12.10
C LYS A 4 -6.67 -13.07 10.62
N THR A 5 -5.54 -12.46 10.31
CA THR A 5 -4.88 -12.54 9.02
C THR A 5 -3.80 -13.62 9.02
N TYR A 6 -3.44 -14.10 7.86
CA TYR A 6 -2.36 -15.06 7.66
C TYR A 6 -1.47 -14.56 6.54
N ASP A 7 -0.18 -14.76 6.72
CA ASP A 7 0.78 -14.49 5.67
C ASP A 7 0.50 -15.40 4.47
N ASN A 8 0.53 -14.83 3.27
CA ASN A 8 0.24 -15.53 2.03
C ASN A 8 1.43 -15.55 1.06
N GLU A 9 2.62 -15.08 1.45
CA GLU A 9 3.78 -14.97 0.58
C GLU A 9 4.12 -16.29 -0.10
N GLU A 10 4.26 -17.37 0.67
CA GLU A 10 4.62 -18.70 0.17
C GLU A 10 3.55 -19.29 -0.78
N ILE A 11 2.26 -19.08 -0.48
CA ILE A 11 1.21 -19.60 -1.34
C ILE A 11 1.10 -18.79 -2.63
N VAL A 12 1.28 -17.48 -2.57
CA VAL A 12 1.30 -16.61 -3.75
C VAL A 12 2.50 -16.94 -4.63
N LYS A 13 3.68 -17.21 -4.06
CA LYS A 13 4.84 -17.69 -4.81
C LYS A 13 4.54 -18.98 -5.58
N LYS A 14 3.89 -19.95 -4.93
CA LYS A 14 3.45 -21.20 -5.60
C LYS A 14 2.42 -20.94 -6.70
N MET A 15 1.47 -20.04 -6.48
CA MET A 15 0.51 -19.63 -7.51
C MET A 15 1.22 -19.02 -8.72
N LEU A 16 2.19 -18.14 -8.52
CA LEU A 16 2.98 -17.54 -9.59
C LEU A 16 3.79 -18.60 -10.36
N ILE A 17 4.44 -19.52 -9.65
CA ILE A 17 5.16 -20.65 -10.28
C ILE A 17 4.21 -21.48 -11.15
N SER A 18 2.99 -21.75 -10.69
CA SER A 18 1.99 -22.50 -11.48
C SER A 18 1.56 -21.77 -12.77
N GLN A 19 1.78 -20.45 -12.83
CA GLN A 19 1.56 -19.61 -14.02
C GLN A 19 2.81 -19.51 -14.91
N GLY A 20 3.93 -20.15 -14.55
CA GLY A 20 5.18 -20.12 -15.30
C GLY A 20 6.15 -18.99 -14.90
N PHE A 21 5.90 -18.29 -13.80
CA PHE A 21 6.91 -17.36 -13.26
C PHE A 21 8.09 -18.12 -12.67
N GLY A 22 9.29 -17.59 -12.89
CA GLY A 22 10.51 -18.03 -12.23
C GLY A 22 10.94 -17.04 -11.16
N PHE A 23 11.78 -17.51 -10.24
CA PHE A 23 12.41 -16.68 -9.21
C PHE A 23 13.90 -17.00 -9.19
N LYS A 24 14.74 -15.98 -9.30
CA LYS A 24 16.18 -16.13 -9.07
C LYS A 24 16.47 -15.77 -7.62
N ASP A 25 16.95 -16.74 -6.87
CA ASP A 25 17.46 -16.47 -5.53
C ASP A 25 18.73 -15.63 -5.64
N SER A 26 18.71 -14.42 -5.09
CA SER A 26 19.90 -13.61 -4.89
C SER A 26 20.41 -13.84 -3.48
N GLU A 27 21.64 -14.34 -3.33
CA GLU A 27 22.26 -14.67 -2.04
C GLU A 27 22.31 -13.50 -1.01
N ASN A 28 21.92 -12.28 -1.40
CA ASN A 28 22.06 -11.08 -0.59
C ASN A 28 20.87 -10.11 -0.59
N LYS A 29 19.71 -10.47 -1.15
CA LYS A 29 18.52 -9.60 -1.11
C LYS A 29 17.28 -10.42 -0.78
N LYS A 30 16.44 -9.90 0.11
CA LYS A 30 15.12 -10.46 0.47
C LYS A 30 14.16 -10.54 -0.75
N ASP A 31 14.45 -9.83 -1.83
CA ASP A 31 13.63 -9.77 -3.04
C ASP A 31 14.41 -10.40 -4.19
N GLY A 32 14.11 -11.67 -4.52
CA GLY A 32 14.61 -12.34 -5.72
C GLY A 32 14.07 -11.67 -6.99
N GLU A 33 14.84 -11.70 -8.08
CA GLU A 33 14.39 -11.22 -9.38
C GLU A 33 13.27 -12.11 -9.90
N ILE A 34 12.11 -11.53 -10.23
CA ILE A 34 10.97 -12.25 -10.80
C ILE A 34 11.16 -12.36 -12.31
N ILE A 35 11.14 -13.58 -12.82
CA ILE A 35 11.21 -13.89 -14.26
C ILE A 35 9.77 -14.08 -14.75
N PHE A 36 9.35 -13.22 -15.68
CA PHE A 36 8.03 -13.31 -16.28
C PHE A 36 7.92 -14.44 -17.29
N PRO A 37 6.77 -15.14 -17.37
CA PRO A 37 6.56 -16.20 -18.35
C PRO A 37 6.47 -15.61 -19.76
N GLU A 38 6.96 -16.35 -20.76
CA GLU A 38 6.83 -16.00 -22.18
C GLU A 38 5.40 -16.20 -22.71
N ASN A 39 4.66 -17.14 -22.12
CA ASN A 39 3.29 -17.45 -22.53
C ASN A 39 2.26 -16.53 -21.84
N PRO A 40 1.10 -16.30 -22.47
CA PRO A 40 0.00 -15.55 -21.84
C PRO A 40 -0.39 -16.19 -20.50
N LEU A 41 -0.63 -15.34 -19.49
CA LEU A 41 -1.08 -15.78 -18.18
C LEU A 41 -2.48 -16.40 -18.27
N LYS A 42 -2.67 -17.52 -17.57
CA LYS A 42 -4.00 -18.09 -17.35
C LYS A 42 -4.64 -17.39 -16.14
N MET A 43 -5.93 -17.07 -16.25
CA MET A 43 -6.70 -16.52 -15.13
C MET A 43 -7.24 -17.62 -14.19
N GLU A 44 -6.46 -18.70 -14.04
CA GLU A 44 -6.79 -19.87 -13.26
C GLU A 44 -5.57 -20.31 -12.46
N ILE A 45 -5.81 -20.75 -11.24
CA ILE A 45 -4.79 -21.39 -10.39
C ILE A 45 -5.27 -22.80 -9.99
N PRO A 46 -4.36 -23.74 -9.72
CA PRO A 46 -4.73 -25.04 -9.18
C PRO A 46 -5.54 -24.91 -7.89
N SER A 47 -6.63 -25.67 -7.78
CA SER A 47 -7.56 -25.58 -6.64
C SER A 47 -6.90 -25.90 -5.29
N GLU A 48 -5.88 -26.74 -5.30
CA GLU A 48 -5.08 -27.08 -4.12
C GLU A 48 -4.24 -25.92 -3.59
N LEU A 49 -4.01 -24.89 -4.42
CA LEU A 49 -3.32 -23.66 -4.02
C LEU A 49 -4.27 -22.61 -3.43
N VAL A 50 -5.58 -22.81 -3.47
CA VAL A 50 -6.54 -21.90 -2.81
C VAL A 50 -6.41 -22.10 -1.29
N PRO A 51 -5.97 -21.06 -0.53
CA PRO A 51 -5.79 -21.22 0.91
C PRO A 51 -7.14 -21.39 1.60
N HIS A 52 -7.17 -22.26 2.60
CA HIS A 52 -8.35 -22.53 3.41
C HIS A 52 -8.11 -22.16 4.86
N CYS A 53 -9.15 -21.67 5.51
CA CYS A 53 -9.10 -21.29 6.92
C CYS A 53 -8.77 -22.53 7.80
N PRO A 54 -7.73 -22.49 8.65
CA PRO A 54 -7.35 -23.63 9.49
C PRO A 54 -8.37 -23.96 10.58
N VAL A 55 -9.34 -23.06 10.82
CA VAL A 55 -10.38 -23.27 11.85
C VAL A 55 -11.66 -23.85 11.26
N CYS A 56 -12.16 -23.31 10.14
CA CYS A 56 -13.45 -23.72 9.58
C CYS A 56 -13.37 -24.41 8.21
N GLY A 57 -12.18 -24.53 7.61
CA GLY A 57 -11.97 -25.18 6.33
C GLY A 57 -12.52 -24.42 5.10
N LYS A 58 -13.15 -23.27 5.27
CA LYS A 58 -13.66 -22.49 4.13
C LYS A 58 -12.53 -21.80 3.38
N PRO A 59 -12.69 -21.59 2.05
CA PRO A 59 -11.73 -20.80 1.28
C PRO A 59 -11.52 -19.41 1.90
N MET A 60 -10.29 -18.94 1.87
CA MET A 60 -9.91 -17.61 2.33
C MET A 60 -9.97 -16.62 1.17
N SER A 61 -10.12 -15.35 1.51
CA SER A 61 -10.03 -14.22 0.58
C SER A 61 -8.95 -13.25 1.03
N MET A 62 -8.53 -12.37 0.14
CA MET A 62 -7.61 -11.29 0.50
C MET A 62 -8.27 -10.35 1.51
N ASN A 63 -7.45 -9.84 2.45
CA ASN A 63 -7.92 -8.88 3.46
C ASN A 63 -7.98 -7.47 2.83
N LEU A 64 -9.03 -7.21 2.05
CA LEU A 64 -9.26 -5.95 1.37
C LEU A 64 -10.31 -5.12 2.10
N ARG A 65 -10.09 -3.82 2.21
CA ARG A 65 -11.06 -2.88 2.80
C ARG A 65 -12.13 -2.50 1.76
N CYS A 66 -12.88 -3.48 1.30
CA CYS A 66 -13.98 -3.31 0.35
C CYS A 66 -15.36 -3.56 0.97
N ASP A 67 -15.41 -4.25 2.10
CA ASP A 67 -16.65 -4.59 2.81
C ASP A 67 -16.42 -4.76 4.32
N GLY A 68 -17.45 -5.21 5.03
CA GLY A 68 -17.41 -5.43 6.49
C GLY A 68 -16.63 -6.68 6.93
N THR A 69 -16.00 -7.42 6.00
CA THR A 69 -15.19 -8.61 6.34
C THR A 69 -13.71 -8.27 6.57
N PHE A 70 -13.31 -7.02 6.34
CA PHE A 70 -11.94 -6.57 6.61
C PHE A 70 -11.54 -6.82 8.07
N VAL A 71 -10.40 -7.44 8.26
CA VAL A 71 -9.87 -7.79 9.58
C VAL A 71 -8.81 -6.78 10.00
N GLU A 72 -9.05 -6.11 11.12
CA GLU A 72 -8.06 -5.33 11.85
C GLU A 72 -7.54 -6.21 12.99
N ASP A 73 -6.40 -6.84 12.77
CA ASP A 73 -5.75 -7.70 13.76
C ASP A 73 -4.87 -6.92 14.74
N ASP A 74 -4.24 -7.61 15.68
CA ASP A 74 -3.39 -6.97 16.69
C ASP A 74 -2.24 -6.18 16.05
N GLY A 75 -1.62 -6.72 14.99
CA GLY A 75 -0.55 -6.04 14.26
C GLY A 75 -1.02 -4.76 13.57
N TRP A 76 -2.24 -4.75 13.04
CA TRP A 76 -2.85 -3.55 12.49
C TRP A 76 -3.07 -2.49 13.57
N HIS A 77 -3.63 -2.87 14.74
CA HIS A 77 -3.85 -1.95 15.85
C HIS A 77 -2.54 -1.38 16.41
N GLU A 78 -1.51 -2.19 16.55
CA GLU A 78 -0.18 -1.72 16.94
C GLU A 78 0.41 -0.73 15.94
N ALA A 79 0.28 -1.00 14.62
CA ALA A 79 0.73 -0.08 13.58
C ALA A 79 -0.05 1.25 13.60
N ALA A 80 -1.37 1.18 13.76
CA ALA A 80 -2.23 2.36 13.87
C ALA A 80 -1.84 3.21 15.08
N LYS A 81 -1.57 2.57 16.23
CA LYS A 81 -1.10 3.26 17.44
C LYS A 81 0.25 3.95 17.20
N ARG A 82 1.24 3.27 16.62
CA ARG A 82 2.55 3.89 16.30
C ARG A 82 2.40 5.10 15.40
N TYR A 83 1.53 5.02 14.40
CA TYR A 83 1.24 6.13 13.49
C TYR A 83 0.60 7.31 14.22
N GLN A 84 -0.37 7.05 15.09
CA GLN A 84 -1.04 8.06 15.89
C GLN A 84 -0.08 8.75 16.87
N ASP A 85 0.74 7.98 17.57
CA ASP A 85 1.78 8.48 18.48
C ASP A 85 2.81 9.36 17.73
N PHE A 86 3.17 8.97 16.51
CA PHE A 86 4.04 9.76 15.64
C PHE A 86 3.40 11.11 15.28
N LEU A 87 2.15 11.11 14.85
CA LEU A 87 1.44 12.35 14.49
C LEU A 87 1.30 13.29 15.70
N GLU A 88 0.93 12.77 16.87
CA GLU A 88 0.78 13.57 18.08
C GLU A 88 2.13 14.18 18.52
N LYS A 89 3.19 13.38 18.50
CA LYS A 89 4.55 13.85 18.82
C LYS A 89 5.02 14.98 17.90
N HIS A 90 4.60 14.98 16.64
CA HIS A 90 5.07 15.92 15.61
C HIS A 90 4.01 16.94 15.18
N LYS A 91 2.89 17.06 15.90
CA LYS A 91 1.75 17.92 15.53
C LYS A 91 2.09 19.39 15.29
N ASN A 92 3.16 19.90 15.90
CA ASN A 92 3.64 21.27 15.71
C ASN A 92 5.01 21.32 15.00
N ALA A 93 5.54 20.16 14.61
CA ALA A 93 6.83 20.08 13.93
C ALA A 93 6.73 20.52 12.47
N ARG A 94 7.87 20.82 11.87
CA ARG A 94 8.00 20.97 10.42
C ARG A 94 7.93 19.58 9.77
N THR A 95 6.79 19.27 9.15
CA THR A 95 6.49 17.94 8.63
C THR A 95 6.13 18.02 7.15
N LEU A 96 6.67 17.10 6.35
CA LEU A 96 6.25 16.88 4.97
C LEU A 96 5.34 15.65 4.90
N PHE A 97 4.14 15.84 4.39
CA PHE A 97 3.22 14.76 4.02
C PHE A 97 3.40 14.46 2.54
N LEU A 98 4.11 13.38 2.24
CA LEU A 98 4.40 12.94 0.88
C LEU A 98 3.45 11.83 0.45
N GLU A 99 2.75 12.06 -0.64
CA GLU A 99 1.82 11.12 -1.26
C GLU A 99 2.38 10.64 -2.60
N LEU A 100 2.38 9.33 -2.80
CA LEU A 100 2.91 8.70 -4.01
C LEU A 100 1.79 7.87 -4.68
N GLY A 101 1.28 8.35 -5.82
CA GLY A 101 0.33 7.64 -6.67
C GLY A 101 -1.06 7.40 -6.07
N VAL A 102 -1.49 8.18 -5.08
CA VAL A 102 -2.82 8.02 -4.49
C VAL A 102 -3.88 8.60 -5.42
N GLY A 103 -4.71 7.72 -5.98
CA GLY A 103 -5.79 8.11 -6.89
C GLY A 103 -7.04 8.66 -6.19
N GLY A 104 -8.02 9.04 -7.02
CA GLY A 104 -9.32 9.55 -6.56
C GLY A 104 -10.30 8.49 -6.05
N ASN A 105 -10.00 7.19 -6.18
CA ASN A 105 -10.94 6.13 -5.82
C ASN A 105 -11.13 5.97 -4.30
N THR A 106 -10.06 6.15 -3.53
CA THR A 106 -10.07 6.00 -2.06
C THR A 106 -9.33 7.14 -1.35
N PRO A 107 -9.68 8.41 -1.62
CA PRO A 107 -8.92 9.55 -1.12
C PRO A 107 -9.06 9.73 0.40
N GLY A 108 -10.10 9.15 1.00
CA GLY A 108 -10.38 9.23 2.43
C GLY A 108 -9.37 8.55 3.34
N ILE A 109 -8.53 7.64 2.80
CA ILE A 109 -7.56 6.88 3.60
C ILE A 109 -6.25 7.68 3.82
N ILE A 110 -5.77 8.37 2.79
CA ILE A 110 -4.47 9.07 2.82
C ILE A 110 -4.65 10.55 2.48
N LYS A 111 -5.20 10.86 1.31
CA LYS A 111 -5.25 12.20 0.72
C LYS A 111 -5.96 13.21 1.62
N TYR A 112 -7.21 12.96 2.00
CA TYR A 112 -7.97 13.88 2.85
C TYR A 112 -7.41 13.99 4.27
N PRO A 113 -6.97 12.91 4.94
CA PRO A 113 -6.25 13.03 6.20
C PRO A 113 -4.99 13.90 6.11
N PHE A 114 -4.17 13.77 5.07
CA PHE A 114 -2.98 14.59 4.88
C PHE A 114 -3.33 16.07 4.68
N TRP A 115 -4.34 16.37 3.87
CA TRP A 115 -4.81 17.74 3.68
C TRP A 115 -5.26 18.38 5.01
N ASN A 116 -6.01 17.63 5.83
CA ASN A 116 -6.44 18.10 7.14
C ASN A 116 -5.26 18.36 8.08
N LEU A 117 -4.28 17.45 8.12
CA LEU A 117 -3.09 17.63 8.94
C LEU A 117 -2.25 18.85 8.51
N VAL A 118 -2.11 19.08 7.21
CA VAL A 118 -1.43 20.27 6.67
C VAL A 118 -2.25 21.54 6.93
N HIS A 119 -3.57 21.47 6.89
CA HIS A 119 -4.42 22.62 7.23
C HIS A 119 -4.28 23.03 8.70
N GLN A 120 -4.28 22.05 9.60
CA GLN A 120 -4.18 22.28 11.05
C GLN A 120 -2.79 22.72 11.50
N ASN A 121 -1.72 22.20 10.90
CA ASN A 121 -0.34 22.55 11.24
C ASN A 121 0.26 23.51 10.20
N LYS A 122 0.45 24.77 10.59
CA LYS A 122 1.04 25.81 9.72
C LYS A 122 2.48 25.54 9.29
N ASN A 123 3.20 24.67 10.02
CA ASN A 123 4.57 24.26 9.71
C ASN A 123 4.63 23.03 8.80
N ALA A 124 3.48 22.42 8.49
CA ALA A 124 3.42 21.25 7.65
C ALA A 124 3.27 21.61 6.16
N PHE A 125 3.80 20.75 5.31
CA PHE A 125 3.76 20.83 3.86
C PHE A 125 3.19 19.54 3.28
N TYR A 126 2.55 19.67 2.13
CA TYR A 126 2.04 18.55 1.35
C TYR A 126 2.78 18.44 0.02
N ALA A 127 3.14 17.23 -0.37
CA ALA A 127 3.62 16.95 -1.71
C ALA A 127 2.89 15.73 -2.27
N SER A 128 2.45 15.81 -3.52
CA SER A 128 1.90 14.68 -4.25
C SER A 128 2.70 14.46 -5.53
N LEU A 129 3.05 13.20 -5.79
CA LEU A 129 3.63 12.75 -7.03
C LEU A 129 2.68 11.74 -7.68
N ASN A 130 2.07 12.11 -8.80
CA ASN A 130 1.07 11.32 -9.47
C ASN A 130 1.18 11.47 -11.00
N MET A 131 0.75 10.46 -11.74
CA MET A 131 0.64 10.53 -13.21
C MET A 131 -0.48 11.45 -13.67
N GLU A 132 -1.53 11.60 -12.88
CA GLU A 132 -2.68 12.42 -13.17
C GLU A 132 -2.54 13.83 -12.60
N LYS A 133 -3.25 14.78 -13.22
CA LYS A 133 -3.37 16.13 -12.66
C LYS A 133 -4.32 16.08 -11.47
N GLU A 134 -3.89 16.66 -10.38
CA GLU A 134 -4.65 16.73 -9.14
C GLU A 134 -5.06 18.16 -8.81
N GLU A 135 -6.13 18.30 -8.06
CA GLU A 135 -6.57 19.54 -7.46
C GLU A 135 -6.46 19.41 -5.94
N ILE A 136 -6.08 20.49 -5.30
CA ILE A 136 -5.92 20.57 -3.85
C ILE A 136 -6.73 21.73 -3.28
N PRO A 137 -7.17 21.64 -2.01
CA PRO A 137 -7.87 22.73 -1.34
C PRO A 137 -7.06 24.02 -1.32
N ILE A 138 -7.74 25.14 -1.53
CA ILE A 138 -7.12 26.46 -1.58
C ILE A 138 -6.40 26.81 -0.28
N GLU A 139 -6.87 26.30 0.85
CA GLU A 139 -6.38 26.54 2.21
C GLU A 139 -4.96 26.01 2.42
N ILE A 140 -4.55 25.00 1.69
CA ILE A 140 -3.21 24.40 1.80
C ILE A 140 -2.34 24.66 0.57
N LYS A 141 -2.89 25.30 -0.47
CA LYS A 141 -2.23 25.46 -1.77
C LYS A 141 -0.84 26.12 -1.66
N ALA A 142 -0.70 27.13 -0.82
CA ALA A 142 0.58 27.84 -0.63
C ALA A 142 1.68 26.99 0.05
N ARG A 143 1.29 25.84 0.64
CA ARG A 143 2.18 24.89 1.32
C ARG A 143 2.14 23.51 0.66
N SER A 144 1.87 23.47 -0.64
CA SER A 144 1.71 22.22 -1.38
C SER A 144 2.48 22.25 -2.69
N VAL A 145 3.02 21.10 -3.06
CA VAL A 145 3.69 20.86 -4.33
C VAL A 145 3.04 19.68 -5.02
N LEU A 146 2.58 19.87 -6.25
CA LEU A 146 2.04 18.82 -7.10
C LEU A 146 3.03 18.53 -8.22
N ILE A 147 3.51 17.30 -8.27
CA ILE A 147 4.47 16.83 -9.27
C ILE A 147 3.73 15.81 -10.16
N LYS A 148 3.56 16.16 -11.42
CA LYS A 148 3.04 15.23 -12.42
C LYS A 148 4.20 14.42 -13.00
N GLY A 149 4.19 13.10 -12.79
CA GLY A 149 5.24 12.24 -13.34
C GLY A 149 5.17 10.80 -12.86
N ASP A 150 5.99 9.99 -13.51
CA ASP A 150 6.25 8.61 -13.08
C ASP A 150 7.06 8.61 -11.78
N ILE A 151 6.61 7.82 -10.79
CA ILE A 151 7.22 7.78 -9.45
C ILE A 151 8.66 7.30 -9.52
N PHE A 152 8.91 6.21 -10.26
CA PHE A 152 10.24 5.61 -10.36
C PHE A 152 11.24 6.58 -11.00
N ARG A 153 10.87 7.18 -12.14
CA ARG A 153 11.73 8.15 -12.83
C ARG A 153 11.97 9.42 -12.02
N THR A 154 10.91 9.93 -11.37
CA THR A 154 11.02 11.18 -10.60
C THR A 154 11.89 11.01 -9.37
N ILE A 155 11.71 9.92 -8.61
CA ILE A 155 12.54 9.65 -7.43
C ILE A 155 13.96 9.29 -7.84
N GLY A 156 14.15 8.50 -8.90
CA GLY A 156 15.48 8.15 -9.40
C GLY A 156 16.32 9.34 -9.84
N ASN A 157 15.69 10.43 -10.27
CA ASN A 157 16.39 11.68 -10.62
C ASN A 157 16.76 12.55 -9.40
N LEU A 158 16.27 12.22 -8.21
CA LEU A 158 16.59 12.93 -6.97
C LEU A 158 17.72 12.29 -6.17
N MET A 159 18.12 11.07 -6.53
CA MET A 159 19.24 10.32 -5.93
C MET A 159 20.49 10.43 -6.79
#